data_35a7e357802fb11d9d6fda52e5dfb4c5
#
_entry.id   35a7e357802fb11d9d6fda52e5dfb4c5
#
_cell.length_a   1.000
_cell.length_b   1.000
_cell.length_c   1.000
_cell.angle_alpha   90.00
_cell.angle_beta   90.00
_cell.angle_gamma   90.00
#
_symmetry.space_group_name_H-M   'P 1'
#
loop_
_entity.id
_entity.type
_entity.pdbx_description
1 polymer ?
#
loop_
_entity_poly.entity_id
_entity_poly.type
_entity_poly.pdbx_seq_one_letter_code
_entity_poly.pdbx_strand_id
1 'polypeptide(L)'
;MWRRYYKKGFKTYIDIAHQYGIPVMYHTCGDVKHFIPDFIECGLDILQSLQPRATNMDIKKLKQEFGKDISFQGGMDIQHTLPLGTPGDVREMVKYAMESAKAGGGYIICTAHNIQIDTPIENVTALFEAYHEFGKY
;
A
#
# COMPACT_ATOMS: atom_id res chain seq x y z
N MET A 1 -10.96 15.34 14.70
CA MET A 1 -12.26 15.08 14.05
C MET A 1 -12.46 13.58 13.83
N TRP A 2 -11.62 12.85 13.07
CA TRP A 2 -11.79 11.42 12.75
C TRP A 2 -11.98 10.55 14.00
N ARG A 3 -11.08 10.62 14.99
CA ARG A 3 -11.16 9.85 16.25
C ARG A 3 -12.48 10.02 17.00
N ARG A 4 -13.05 11.24 16.96
CA ARG A 4 -14.28 11.57 17.68
C ARG A 4 -15.54 11.07 16.98
N TYR A 5 -15.59 11.13 15.65
CA TYR A 5 -16.84 10.91 14.91
C TYR A 5 -16.87 9.63 14.09
N TYR A 6 -15.70 9.14 13.64
CA TYR A 6 -15.63 8.01 12.69
C TYR A 6 -15.01 6.75 13.27
N LYS A 7 -14.04 6.85 14.20
CA LYS A 7 -13.27 5.71 14.72
C LYS A 7 -14.19 4.59 15.24
N LYS A 8 -15.23 4.93 16.00
CA LYS A 8 -16.17 3.92 16.56
C LYS A 8 -16.89 3.15 15.46
N GLY A 9 -17.44 3.85 14.46
CA GLY A 9 -18.12 3.22 13.32
C GLY A 9 -17.15 2.37 12.50
N PHE A 10 -15.96 2.89 12.23
CA PHE A 10 -14.89 2.17 11.52
C PHE A 10 -14.55 0.84 12.23
N LYS A 11 -14.34 0.87 13.55
CA LYS A 11 -14.11 -0.34 14.34
C LYS A 11 -15.30 -1.31 14.26
N THR A 12 -16.53 -0.82 14.32
CA THR A 12 -17.72 -1.68 14.24
C THR A 12 -17.77 -2.47 12.93
N TYR A 13 -17.44 -1.86 11.78
CA TYR A 13 -17.38 -2.58 10.49
C TYR A 13 -16.32 -3.68 10.50
N ILE A 14 -15.15 -3.40 11.06
CA ILE A 14 -14.07 -4.39 11.17
C ILE A 14 -14.50 -5.56 12.06
N ASP A 15 -15.06 -5.25 13.25
CA ASP A 15 -15.52 -6.27 14.20
C ASP A 15 -16.60 -7.19 13.58
N ILE A 16 -17.51 -6.64 12.76
CA ILE A 16 -18.53 -7.44 12.05
C ILE A 16 -17.85 -8.38 11.04
N ALA A 17 -16.91 -7.90 10.23
CA ALA A 17 -16.22 -8.75 9.28
C ALA A 17 -15.44 -9.89 9.97
N HIS A 18 -14.76 -9.57 11.06
CA HIS A 18 -14.00 -10.53 11.86
C HIS A 18 -14.88 -11.61 12.53
N GLN A 19 -16.13 -11.31 12.88
CA GLN A 19 -17.09 -12.33 13.37
C GLN A 19 -17.34 -13.44 12.33
N TYR A 20 -17.14 -13.13 11.05
CA TYR A 20 -17.26 -14.09 9.95
C TYR A 20 -15.89 -14.61 9.43
N GLY A 21 -14.82 -14.30 10.12
CA GLY A 21 -13.46 -14.69 9.71
C GLY A 21 -12.95 -13.98 8.45
N ILE A 22 -13.50 -12.82 8.11
CA ILE A 22 -13.17 -12.06 6.89
C ILE A 22 -12.17 -10.97 7.25
N PRO A 23 -10.94 -10.97 6.66
CA PRO A 23 -10.00 -9.87 6.83
C PRO A 23 -10.50 -8.59 6.15
N VAL A 24 -10.17 -7.45 6.75
CA VAL A 24 -10.60 -6.13 6.27
C VAL A 24 -9.43 -5.37 5.66
N MET A 25 -9.63 -4.91 4.43
CA MET A 25 -8.75 -3.97 3.77
C MET A 25 -9.41 -2.59 3.71
N TYR A 26 -8.66 -1.57 4.09
CA TYR A 26 -9.13 -0.19 4.03
C TYR A 26 -8.34 0.63 3.03
N HIS A 27 -9.05 1.20 2.04
CA HIS A 27 -8.46 2.12 1.07
C HIS A 27 -8.52 3.56 1.57
N THR A 28 -7.35 4.19 1.66
CA THR A 28 -7.25 5.63 1.95
C THR A 28 -6.00 6.22 1.31
N CYS A 29 -6.14 7.37 0.67
CA CYS A 29 -5.05 8.09 -0.01
C CYS A 29 -4.42 9.17 0.88
N GLY A 30 -3.21 9.63 0.49
CA GLY A 30 -2.51 10.72 1.14
C GLY A 30 -1.64 10.31 2.32
N ASP A 31 -1.20 11.30 3.10
CA ASP A 31 -0.42 11.08 4.32
C ASP A 31 -1.34 10.66 5.47
N VAL A 32 -1.43 9.36 5.67
CA VAL A 32 -2.24 8.77 6.75
C VAL A 32 -1.39 8.13 7.85
N LYS A 33 -0.08 8.32 7.82
CA LYS A 33 0.83 7.69 8.78
C LYS A 33 0.39 7.88 10.23
N HIS A 34 -0.04 9.07 10.58
CA HIS A 34 -0.47 9.40 11.94
C HIS A 34 -1.78 8.73 12.38
N PHE A 35 -2.53 8.11 11.46
CA PHE A 35 -3.71 7.31 11.75
C PHE A 35 -3.43 5.80 11.82
N ILE A 36 -2.28 5.33 11.36
CA ILE A 36 -1.96 3.89 11.35
C ILE A 36 -2.10 3.27 12.75
N PRO A 37 -1.62 3.87 13.85
CA PRO A 37 -1.85 3.33 15.17
C PRO A 37 -3.35 3.18 15.54
N ASP A 38 -4.18 4.13 15.12
CA ASP A 38 -5.63 4.05 15.32
C ASP A 38 -6.26 2.92 14.48
N PHE A 39 -5.79 2.71 13.25
CA PHE A 39 -6.27 1.61 12.39
C PHE A 39 -5.91 0.25 12.99
N ILE A 40 -4.69 0.09 13.50
CA ILE A 40 -4.24 -1.11 14.21
C ILE A 40 -5.10 -1.35 15.46
N GLU A 41 -5.33 -0.33 16.28
CA GLU A 41 -6.22 -0.41 17.45
C GLU A 41 -7.64 -0.83 17.10
N CYS A 42 -8.13 -0.42 15.91
CA CYS A 42 -9.43 -0.86 15.40
C CYS A 42 -9.45 -2.29 14.87
N GLY A 43 -8.27 -2.92 14.70
CA GLY A 43 -8.14 -4.28 14.19
C GLY A 43 -8.03 -4.37 12.67
N LEU A 44 -7.65 -3.29 11.97
CA LEU A 44 -7.50 -3.32 10.52
C LEU A 44 -6.38 -4.30 10.10
N ASP A 45 -6.68 -5.19 9.16
CA ASP A 45 -5.73 -6.20 8.68
C ASP A 45 -4.80 -5.68 7.58
N ILE A 46 -5.34 -4.90 6.63
CA ILE A 46 -4.59 -4.44 5.45
C ILE A 46 -4.86 -2.96 5.21
N LEU A 47 -3.82 -2.15 5.21
CA LEU A 47 -3.88 -0.76 4.75
C LEU A 47 -3.53 -0.66 3.26
N GLN A 48 -4.47 -0.19 2.48
CA GLN A 48 -4.36 0.09 1.05
C GLN A 48 -4.73 1.57 0.85
N SER A 49 -4.17 2.30 0.11
CA SER A 49 -3.23 2.43 -0.92
C SER A 49 -2.00 3.18 -0.42
N LEU A 50 -0.85 2.57 -0.52
CA LEU A 50 0.37 3.29 -0.18
C LEU A 50 0.73 4.20 -1.34
N GLN A 51 0.60 5.52 -1.14
CA GLN A 51 1.03 6.52 -2.11
C GLN A 51 2.47 6.95 -1.79
N PRO A 52 3.48 6.49 -2.54
CA PRO A 52 4.89 6.69 -2.16
C PRO A 52 5.32 8.17 -2.20
N ARG A 53 4.59 9.02 -2.93
CA ARG A 53 4.85 10.46 -3.01
C ARG A 53 4.17 11.27 -1.90
N ALA A 54 3.26 10.67 -1.15
CA ALA A 54 2.68 11.33 0.01
C ALA A 54 3.71 11.40 1.15
N THR A 55 3.71 12.50 1.88
CA THR A 55 4.63 12.72 3.01
C THR A 55 4.51 11.56 4.01
N ASN A 56 5.64 11.07 4.50
CA ASN A 56 5.72 9.99 5.50
C ASN A 56 5.20 8.60 5.05
N MET A 57 4.86 8.40 3.76
CA MET A 57 4.29 7.13 3.26
C MET A 57 5.30 6.23 2.56
N ASP A 58 6.59 6.39 2.86
CA ASP A 58 7.64 5.48 2.37
C ASP A 58 7.48 4.07 2.93
N ILE A 59 7.38 3.06 2.04
CA ILE A 59 7.06 1.68 2.42
C ILE A 59 8.10 1.06 3.36
N LYS A 60 9.38 1.38 3.19
CA LYS A 60 10.44 0.86 4.06
C LYS A 60 10.27 1.31 5.50
N LYS A 61 9.98 2.61 5.70
CA LYS A 61 9.76 3.19 7.02
C LYS A 61 8.47 2.65 7.66
N LEU A 62 7.39 2.58 6.88
CA LEU A 62 6.11 2.05 7.37
C LEU A 62 6.23 0.58 7.76
N LYS A 63 6.92 -0.22 6.96
CA LYS A 63 7.13 -1.64 7.24
C LYS A 63 7.98 -1.85 8.50
N GLN A 64 9.02 -1.05 8.71
CA GLN A 64 9.84 -1.10 9.91
C GLN A 64 9.06 -0.74 11.18
N GLU A 65 8.19 0.26 11.09
CA GLU A 65 7.45 0.80 12.24
C GLU A 65 6.20 -0.02 12.58
N PHE A 66 5.43 -0.45 11.58
CA PHE A 66 4.09 -1.03 11.76
C PHE A 66 3.91 -2.43 11.17
N GLY A 67 4.88 -2.93 10.40
CA GLY A 67 4.71 -4.16 9.62
C GLY A 67 4.57 -5.45 10.42
N LYS A 68 4.63 -5.41 11.76
CA LYS A 68 4.30 -6.53 12.64
C LYS A 68 2.82 -6.59 12.99
N ASP A 69 2.13 -5.45 12.89
CA ASP A 69 0.78 -5.26 13.38
C ASP A 69 -0.25 -5.09 12.26
N ILE A 70 0.20 -4.71 11.06
CA ILE A 70 -0.68 -4.48 9.90
C ILE A 70 0.02 -4.85 8.59
N SER A 71 -0.72 -5.40 7.65
CA SER A 71 -0.24 -5.64 6.29
C SER A 71 -0.44 -4.39 5.42
N PHE A 72 0.41 -4.24 4.40
CA PHE A 72 0.36 -3.12 3.47
C PHE A 72 0.11 -3.57 2.05
N GLN A 73 -0.71 -2.81 1.30
CA GLN A 73 -0.93 -3.01 -0.12
C GLN A 73 -0.74 -1.71 -0.89
N GLY A 74 -0.05 -1.76 -2.04
CA GLY A 74 0.18 -0.59 -2.89
C GLY A 74 1.66 -0.32 -3.12
N GLY A 75 2.03 0.96 -3.18
CA GLY A 75 3.41 1.43 -3.24
C GLY A 75 3.93 1.74 -4.63
N MET A 76 3.23 1.37 -5.73
CA MET A 76 3.65 1.76 -7.07
C MET A 76 3.08 3.12 -7.44
N ASP A 77 3.98 4.06 -7.74
CA ASP A 77 3.66 5.46 -8.04
C ASP A 77 2.97 5.61 -9.41
N ILE A 78 1.70 5.93 -9.38
CA ILE A 78 0.87 6.19 -10.56
C ILE A 78 0.81 7.68 -10.95
N GLN A 79 1.43 8.56 -10.17
CA GLN A 79 1.35 9.99 -10.41
C GLN A 79 2.56 10.55 -11.15
N HIS A 80 3.70 9.87 -11.06
CA HIS A 80 4.93 10.32 -11.67
C HIS A 80 5.71 9.18 -12.33
N THR A 81 6.09 8.12 -11.60
CA THR A 81 6.96 7.08 -12.15
C THR A 81 6.29 6.32 -13.29
N LEU A 82 5.04 5.90 -13.13
CA LEU A 82 4.32 5.19 -14.19
C LEU A 82 4.02 6.07 -15.41
N PRO A 83 3.46 7.29 -15.29
CA PRO A 83 3.12 8.08 -16.46
C PRO A 83 4.32 8.82 -17.10
N LEU A 84 5.33 9.20 -16.32
CA LEU A 84 6.38 10.13 -16.77
C LEU A 84 7.79 9.53 -16.73
N GLY A 85 7.98 8.39 -16.06
CA GLY A 85 9.26 7.71 -15.97
C GLY A 85 9.55 6.82 -17.18
N THR A 86 10.71 6.19 -17.17
CA THR A 86 11.12 5.17 -18.12
C THR A 86 10.79 3.76 -17.62
N PRO A 87 10.77 2.72 -18.48
CA PRO A 87 10.67 1.32 -18.05
C PRO A 87 11.70 0.94 -16.98
N GLY A 88 12.92 1.51 -17.06
CA GLY A 88 13.97 1.32 -16.07
C GLY A 88 13.59 1.90 -14.70
N ASP A 89 13.00 3.10 -14.65
CA ASP A 89 12.53 3.71 -13.41
C ASP A 89 11.40 2.90 -12.78
N VAL A 90 10.51 2.37 -13.60
CA VAL A 90 9.42 1.49 -13.13
C VAL A 90 9.98 0.21 -12.50
N ARG A 91 10.97 -0.41 -13.14
CA ARG A 91 11.64 -1.61 -12.64
C ARG A 91 12.33 -1.35 -11.29
N GLU A 92 13.06 -0.25 -11.17
CA GLU A 92 13.74 0.11 -9.92
C GLU A 92 12.73 0.43 -8.80
N MET A 93 11.61 1.05 -9.12
CA MET A 93 10.51 1.28 -8.14
C MET A 93 9.97 -0.03 -7.58
N VAL A 94 9.69 -1.02 -8.42
CA VAL A 94 9.21 -2.35 -8.00
C VAL A 94 10.27 -3.04 -7.13
N LYS A 95 11.51 -3.06 -7.59
CA LYS A 95 12.64 -3.65 -6.85
C LYS A 95 12.80 -3.03 -5.47
N TYR A 96 12.83 -1.70 -5.38
CA TYR A 96 12.91 -0.99 -4.11
C TYR A 96 11.80 -1.38 -3.14
N ALA A 97 10.56 -1.43 -3.61
CA ALA A 97 9.42 -1.76 -2.77
C ALA A 97 9.51 -3.19 -2.24
N MET A 98 9.85 -4.15 -3.10
CA MET A 98 9.98 -5.55 -2.70
C MET A 98 11.15 -5.77 -1.75
N GLU A 99 12.33 -5.23 -2.03
CA GLU A 99 13.49 -5.33 -1.13
C GLU A 99 13.23 -4.68 0.24
N SER A 100 12.41 -3.62 0.26
CA SER A 100 12.07 -2.89 1.49
C SER A 100 11.01 -3.56 2.34
N ALA A 101 10.09 -4.33 1.76
CA ALA A 101 8.86 -4.72 2.44
C ALA A 101 8.52 -6.22 2.43
N LYS A 102 9.14 -7.05 1.58
CA LYS A 102 8.78 -8.47 1.48
C LYS A 102 9.20 -9.31 2.69
N ALA A 103 10.26 -8.91 3.38
CA ALA A 103 10.79 -9.69 4.50
C ALA A 103 9.72 -9.88 5.59
N GLY A 104 9.48 -11.14 5.97
CA GLY A 104 8.46 -11.50 6.97
C GLY A 104 7.01 -11.46 6.47
N GLY A 105 6.76 -11.29 5.17
CA GLY A 105 5.40 -11.21 4.62
C GLY A 105 4.68 -9.89 4.93
N GLY A 106 3.35 -9.87 4.77
CA GLY A 106 2.52 -8.69 5.08
C GLY A 106 2.68 -7.51 4.12
N TYR A 107 3.15 -7.76 2.89
CA TYR A 107 3.18 -6.77 1.84
C TYR A 107 2.56 -7.32 0.55
N ILE A 108 1.63 -6.62 -0.05
CA ILE A 108 0.99 -6.96 -1.32
C ILE A 108 1.34 -5.86 -2.31
N ILE A 109 2.26 -6.17 -3.23
CA ILE A 109 2.66 -5.19 -4.24
C ILE A 109 1.55 -4.95 -5.24
N CYS A 110 1.18 -3.70 -5.42
CA CYS A 110 0.30 -3.24 -6.50
C CYS A 110 0.44 -1.73 -6.72
N THR A 111 -0.24 -1.21 -7.72
CA THR A 111 -0.32 0.24 -7.94
C THR A 111 -1.07 0.93 -6.79
N ALA A 112 -0.65 2.15 -6.44
CA ALA A 112 -1.29 2.93 -5.39
C ALA A 112 -2.75 3.26 -5.70
N HIS A 113 -3.11 3.32 -6.97
CA HIS A 113 -4.47 3.47 -7.48
C HIS A 113 -4.58 2.85 -8.88
N ASN A 114 -5.71 2.96 -9.54
CA ASN A 114 -5.89 2.50 -10.93
C ASN A 114 -4.87 3.18 -11.85
N ILE A 115 -4.26 2.39 -12.75
CA ILE A 115 -3.40 2.92 -13.81
C ILE A 115 -4.24 3.82 -14.71
N GLN A 116 -3.76 5.03 -14.95
CA GLN A 116 -4.46 6.03 -15.73
C GLN A 116 -4.10 5.92 -17.22
N ILE A 117 -4.95 6.50 -18.07
CA ILE A 117 -4.82 6.42 -19.54
C ILE A 117 -3.55 7.11 -20.08
N ASP A 118 -2.95 7.99 -19.32
CA ASP A 118 -1.70 8.70 -19.63
C ASP A 118 -0.43 7.88 -19.40
N THR A 119 -0.58 6.66 -18.87
CA THR A 119 0.56 5.76 -18.63
C THR A 119 0.97 5.06 -19.93
N PRO A 120 2.25 5.23 -20.40
CA PRO A 120 2.76 4.53 -21.57
C PRO A 120 2.66 3.01 -21.42
N ILE A 121 2.31 2.31 -22.49
CA ILE A 121 2.16 0.85 -22.46
C ILE A 121 3.48 0.13 -22.11
N GLU A 122 4.60 0.70 -22.50
CA GLU A 122 5.94 0.21 -22.18
C GLU A 122 6.19 0.20 -20.68
N ASN A 123 5.70 1.21 -19.95
CA ASN A 123 5.82 1.29 -18.50
C ASN A 123 4.87 0.29 -17.81
N VAL A 124 3.68 0.07 -18.37
CA VAL A 124 2.77 -0.98 -17.88
C VAL A 124 3.39 -2.36 -18.06
N THR A 125 3.98 -2.62 -19.23
CA THR A 125 4.68 -3.88 -19.52
C THR A 125 5.83 -4.09 -18.53
N ALA A 126 6.69 -3.08 -18.36
CA ALA A 126 7.82 -3.12 -17.43
C ALA A 126 7.38 -3.37 -15.98
N LEU A 127 6.22 -2.81 -15.58
CA LEU A 127 5.65 -3.04 -14.25
C LEU A 127 5.34 -4.53 -14.02
N PHE A 128 4.64 -5.18 -14.96
CA PHE A 128 4.31 -6.59 -14.83
C PHE A 128 5.52 -7.51 -14.92
N GLU A 129 6.47 -7.20 -15.81
CA GLU A 129 7.74 -7.94 -15.89
C GLU A 129 8.51 -7.85 -14.57
N ALA A 130 8.61 -6.66 -13.99
CA ALA A 130 9.24 -6.44 -12.69
C ALA A 130 8.51 -7.17 -11.53
N TYR A 131 7.18 -7.24 -11.57
CA TYR A 131 6.41 -8.05 -10.62
C TYR A 131 6.78 -9.54 -10.70
N HIS A 132 6.93 -10.08 -11.91
CA HIS A 132 7.35 -11.47 -12.10
C HIS A 132 8.79 -11.72 -11.62
N GLU A 133 9.67 -10.77 -11.80
CA GLU A 133 11.08 -10.88 -11.42
C GLU A 133 11.30 -10.74 -9.92
N PHE A 134 10.75 -9.69 -9.30
CA PHE A 134 11.03 -9.34 -7.90
C PHE A 134 9.94 -9.78 -6.91
N GLY A 135 8.73 -10.07 -7.38
CA GLY A 135 7.56 -10.34 -6.54
C GLY A 135 7.57 -11.68 -5.80
N LYS A 136 8.62 -12.47 -5.93
CA LYS A 136 8.74 -13.76 -5.21
C LYS A 136 9.18 -13.51 -3.76
N TYR A 137 8.51 -14.16 -2.82
CA TYR A 137 8.81 -14.16 -1.39
C TYR A 137 9.87 -15.20 -1.05
#